data_aace1b5286972fd6db4b7c53a3bb4dd7
#
_entry.id   aace1b5286972fd6db4b7c53a3bb4dd7
#
_cell.length_a   1.000
_cell.length_b   1.000
_cell.length_c   1.000
_cell.angle_alpha   90.00
_cell.angle_beta   90.00
_cell.angle_gamma   90.00
#
_symmetry.space_group_name_H-M   'P 1'
#
loop_
_entity.id
_entity.type
_entity.pdbx_description
1 polymer ?
#
loop_
_entity_poly.entity_id
_entity_poly.type
_entity_poly.pdbx_seq_one_letter_code
_entity_poly.pdbx_strand_id
1 'polypeptide(L)'
;MLPRVIALLTGLGLCALAQAKPTQYPLTVENCGSTLTFAQAPARSVTIGQAATEMLYALGVGDKVVGTSLWFNNVLPPFKALNDNIERLANNEPSFESVIAKRPQLVAAELEWVVGPQGVVGTREQFHELKIATYLLPSDCEGKDNRVGADGTRLEPFRVDTIYKSIRQLAEIFDVQDRGQQLNDELKARLAKSVATVHSKGLKQASALVWFSSAEMASDPYVAGHKGVPEFMLQTLGLRNVVQSDEEWPAVGWETIAKANPTVLVIARMDRRRYPADDHEQKLAFLRSDPVTRNMDAVKHNRIIILDAMALQASVRTFEGLEQLATAIDGYDLPK
;
A
#
# COMPACT_ATOMS: atom_id res chain seq x y z
N MET A 1 55.03 23.72 46.46
CA MET A 1 54.58 23.02 45.30
C MET A 1 53.18 22.53 45.60
N LEU A 2 52.14 23.24 45.05
CA LEU A 2 50.72 22.82 45.17
C LEU A 2 50.34 22.13 43.88
N PRO A 3 49.62 20.98 43.92
CA PRO A 3 49.09 20.36 42.71
C PRO A 3 47.78 21.04 42.26
N ARG A 4 47.73 21.40 40.99
CA ARG A 4 46.51 21.89 40.29
C ARG A 4 45.59 20.72 40.04
N VAL A 5 44.39 20.71 40.64
CA VAL A 5 43.29 19.80 40.31
C VAL A 5 42.55 20.38 39.10
N ILE A 6 42.60 19.68 37.97
CA ILE A 6 41.79 19.99 36.77
C ILE A 6 40.47 19.24 36.92
N ALA A 7 39.39 19.99 37.16
CA ALA A 7 38.03 19.45 37.13
C ALA A 7 37.56 19.34 35.68
N LEU A 8 37.42 18.11 35.16
CA LEU A 8 36.73 17.83 33.87
C LEU A 8 35.22 17.97 34.11
N LEU A 9 34.61 19.01 33.55
CA LEU A 9 33.16 19.12 33.41
C LEU A 9 32.73 18.30 32.21
N THR A 10 32.17 17.10 32.43
CA THR A 10 31.46 16.31 31.43
C THR A 10 30.08 16.93 31.22
N GLY A 11 29.93 17.70 30.13
CA GLY A 11 28.65 18.22 29.70
C GLY A 11 27.79 17.06 29.16
N LEU A 12 26.79 16.59 29.92
CA LEU A 12 25.70 15.80 29.40
C LEU A 12 24.83 16.69 28.48
N GLY A 13 25.01 16.58 27.17
CA GLY A 13 24.08 17.16 26.22
C GLY A 13 22.74 16.43 26.28
N LEU A 14 21.74 17.02 26.93
CA LEU A 14 20.35 16.61 26.75
C LEU A 14 19.97 16.90 25.29
N CYS A 15 19.88 15.85 24.47
CA CYS A 15 19.13 15.93 23.20
C CYS A 15 17.64 16.10 23.57
N ALA A 16 17.16 17.34 23.61
CA ALA A 16 15.74 17.60 23.66
C ALA A 16 15.14 17.05 22.34
N LEU A 17 14.39 15.95 22.41
CA LEU A 17 13.55 15.49 21.34
C LEU A 17 12.53 16.61 21.09
N ALA A 18 12.61 17.26 19.92
CA ALA A 18 11.64 18.26 19.51
C ALA A 18 10.29 17.54 19.29
N GLN A 19 9.39 17.64 20.26
CA GLN A 19 8.02 17.16 20.11
C GLN A 19 7.32 17.98 19.04
N ALA A 20 6.55 17.29 18.18
CA ALA A 20 5.69 17.97 17.22
C ALA A 20 4.64 18.83 17.97
N LYS A 21 4.29 19.97 17.38
CA LYS A 21 3.24 20.83 17.98
C LYS A 21 1.89 20.15 17.85
N PRO A 22 1.05 20.18 18.89
CA PRO A 22 -0.34 19.72 18.79
C PRO A 22 -1.10 20.40 17.64
N THR A 23 -2.02 19.66 17.04
CA THR A 23 -2.88 20.19 15.98
C THR A 23 -3.72 21.37 16.49
N GLN A 24 -3.71 22.46 15.74
CA GLN A 24 -4.60 23.60 16.01
C GLN A 24 -5.90 23.42 15.24
N TYR A 25 -7.00 23.24 15.96
CA TYR A 25 -8.33 23.19 15.37
C TYR A 25 -9.02 24.56 15.39
N PRO A 26 -9.88 24.90 14.39
CA PRO A 26 -10.25 24.04 13.26
C PRO A 26 -9.08 23.81 12.29
N LEU A 27 -8.86 22.54 11.96
CA LEU A 27 -7.88 22.13 10.98
C LEU A 27 -8.51 22.06 9.60
N THR A 28 -7.83 22.60 8.60
CA THR A 28 -8.22 22.46 7.18
C THR A 28 -7.16 21.66 6.42
N VAL A 29 -7.58 20.61 5.69
CA VAL A 29 -6.71 19.72 4.91
C VAL A 29 -7.21 19.65 3.48
N GLU A 30 -6.33 19.90 2.52
CA GLU A 30 -6.59 19.65 1.10
C GLU A 30 -6.35 18.16 0.79
N ASN A 31 -7.39 17.49 0.29
CA ASN A 31 -7.34 16.06 0.03
C ASN A 31 -8.08 15.69 -1.26
N CYS A 32 -7.33 15.28 -2.30
CA CYS A 32 -7.88 14.79 -3.56
C CYS A 32 -8.96 15.73 -4.15
N GLY A 33 -8.63 17.02 -4.28
CA GLY A 33 -9.53 18.02 -4.86
C GLY A 33 -10.67 18.47 -3.96
N SER A 34 -10.70 18.08 -2.68
CA SER A 34 -11.67 18.52 -1.67
C SER A 34 -10.96 19.14 -0.48
N THR A 35 -11.58 20.19 0.07
CA THR A 35 -11.14 20.83 1.31
C THR A 35 -11.92 20.23 2.49
N LEU A 36 -11.22 19.57 3.40
CA LEU A 36 -11.78 18.96 4.60
C LEU A 36 -11.52 19.85 5.81
N THR A 37 -12.55 20.11 6.63
CA THR A 37 -12.40 20.92 7.85
C THR A 37 -12.80 20.10 9.07
N PHE A 38 -11.93 20.06 10.06
CA PHE A 38 -12.13 19.36 11.33
C PHE A 38 -12.16 20.36 12.47
N ALA A 39 -13.28 20.44 13.19
CA ALA A 39 -13.38 21.26 14.38
C ALA A 39 -12.60 20.71 15.58
N GLN A 40 -12.31 19.41 15.55
CA GLN A 40 -11.53 18.64 16.53
C GLN A 40 -11.09 17.30 15.91
N ALA A 41 -10.22 16.57 16.58
CA ALA A 41 -9.86 15.22 16.17
C ALA A 41 -11.10 14.31 16.10
N PRO A 42 -11.29 13.51 15.02
CA PRO A 42 -12.40 12.59 14.89
C PRO A 42 -12.39 11.54 16.00
N ALA A 43 -13.47 11.43 16.77
CA ALA A 43 -13.62 10.38 17.77
C ALA A 43 -14.17 9.06 17.18
N ARG A 44 -14.78 9.13 15.99
CA ARG A 44 -15.41 7.99 15.31
C ARG A 44 -15.09 8.05 13.82
N SER A 45 -14.48 6.99 13.33
CA SER A 45 -14.10 6.87 11.91
C SER A 45 -14.56 5.52 11.36
N VAL A 46 -14.96 5.50 10.10
CA VAL A 46 -15.15 4.28 9.32
C VAL A 46 -14.04 4.22 8.28
N THR A 47 -13.46 3.05 8.09
CA THR A 47 -12.46 2.84 7.04
C THR A 47 -13.02 1.92 5.95
N ILE A 48 -12.79 2.28 4.69
CA ILE A 48 -13.17 1.49 3.51
C ILE A 48 -11.90 1.21 2.71
N GLY A 49 -11.40 -0.01 2.84
CA GLY A 49 -10.12 -0.44 2.33
C GLY A 49 -9.13 -0.82 3.42
N GLN A 50 -8.44 -1.92 3.20
CA GLN A 50 -7.48 -2.49 4.15
C GLN A 50 -6.29 -1.56 4.39
N ALA A 51 -5.79 -0.88 3.33
CA ALA A 51 -4.66 0.03 3.46
C ALA A 51 -5.01 1.25 4.35
N ALA A 52 -6.19 1.84 4.17
CA ALA A 52 -6.66 2.95 5.00
C ALA A 52 -6.83 2.50 6.47
N THR A 53 -7.36 1.29 6.68
CA THR A 53 -7.56 0.73 8.02
C THR A 53 -6.23 0.53 8.76
N GLU A 54 -5.28 -0.17 8.13
CA GLU A 54 -3.99 -0.48 8.75
C GLU A 54 -3.12 0.76 8.95
N MET A 55 -3.31 1.80 8.13
CA MET A 55 -2.65 3.09 8.33
C MET A 55 -3.12 3.77 9.63
N LEU A 56 -4.43 3.79 9.92
CA LEU A 56 -4.95 4.29 11.20
C LEU A 56 -4.48 3.45 12.39
N TYR A 57 -4.38 2.12 12.21
CA TYR A 57 -3.84 1.24 13.26
C TYR A 57 -2.36 1.53 13.53
N ALA A 58 -1.55 1.70 12.48
CA ALA A 58 -0.13 2.03 12.60
C ALA A 58 0.12 3.40 13.23
N LEU A 59 -0.80 4.34 13.04
CA LEU A 59 -0.80 5.64 13.72
C LEU A 59 -1.24 5.56 15.20
N GLY A 60 -1.71 4.41 15.67
CA GLY A 60 -2.16 4.23 17.06
C GLY A 60 -3.55 4.80 17.35
N VAL A 61 -4.34 5.08 16.33
CA VAL A 61 -5.71 5.63 16.45
C VAL A 61 -6.80 4.62 16.08
N GLY A 62 -6.48 3.34 16.16
CA GLY A 62 -7.40 2.26 15.85
C GLY A 62 -8.61 2.19 16.78
N ASP A 63 -8.51 2.70 18.01
CA ASP A 63 -9.62 2.86 18.95
C ASP A 63 -10.69 3.86 18.47
N LYS A 64 -10.38 4.70 17.48
CA LYS A 64 -11.31 5.62 16.81
C LYS A 64 -12.03 4.97 15.63
N VAL A 65 -11.60 3.78 15.19
CA VAL A 65 -12.25 3.06 14.10
C VAL A 65 -13.44 2.27 14.64
N VAL A 66 -14.65 2.62 14.18
CA VAL A 66 -15.92 2.03 14.62
C VAL A 66 -16.54 1.07 13.61
N GLY A 67 -15.91 0.94 12.45
CA GLY A 67 -16.30 0.01 11.38
C GLY A 67 -15.25 0.00 10.28
N THR A 68 -15.07 -1.17 9.66
CA THR A 68 -14.14 -1.37 8.56
C THR A 68 -14.74 -2.27 7.48
N SER A 69 -14.23 -2.17 6.26
CA SER A 69 -14.69 -2.99 5.12
C SER A 69 -13.63 -3.07 4.03
N LEU A 70 -13.92 -3.85 2.98
CA LEU A 70 -13.07 -4.04 1.80
C LEU A 70 -11.70 -4.61 2.19
N TRP A 71 -11.69 -5.91 2.50
CA TRP A 71 -10.50 -6.64 2.94
C TRP A 71 -10.15 -7.76 1.96
N PHE A 72 -8.88 -7.92 1.68
CA PHE A 72 -8.34 -9.01 0.84
C PHE A 72 -7.57 -10.04 1.65
N ASN A 73 -6.82 -9.59 2.65
CA ASN A 73 -5.93 -10.42 3.45
C ASN A 73 -6.23 -10.27 4.95
N ASN A 74 -5.68 -11.17 5.76
CA ASN A 74 -5.70 -11.02 7.20
C ASN A 74 -5.01 -9.73 7.61
N VAL A 75 -5.49 -9.11 8.68
CA VAL A 75 -4.86 -7.94 9.26
C VAL A 75 -3.42 -8.25 9.67
N LEU A 76 -2.53 -7.26 9.62
CA LEU A 76 -1.16 -7.40 10.14
C LEU A 76 -1.18 -7.94 11.58
N PRO A 77 -0.35 -8.94 11.92
CA PRO A 77 -0.37 -9.61 13.21
C PRO A 77 -0.39 -8.69 14.44
N PRO A 78 0.37 -7.57 14.48
CA PRO A 78 0.33 -6.65 15.62
C PRO A 78 -1.04 -6.01 15.87
N PHE A 79 -1.90 -5.94 14.86
CA PHE A 79 -3.22 -5.30 14.93
C PHE A 79 -4.37 -6.29 15.12
N LYS A 80 -4.09 -7.59 15.19
CA LYS A 80 -5.14 -8.62 15.23
C LYS A 80 -6.10 -8.42 16.38
N ALA A 81 -5.60 -8.28 17.61
CA ALA A 81 -6.42 -8.11 18.80
C ALA A 81 -7.30 -6.85 18.76
N LEU A 82 -6.80 -5.77 18.15
CA LEU A 82 -7.56 -4.54 17.93
C LEU A 82 -8.65 -4.76 16.88
N ASN A 83 -8.29 -5.33 15.74
CA ASN A 83 -9.19 -5.54 14.61
C ASN A 83 -10.32 -6.53 14.92
N ASP A 84 -10.07 -7.53 15.76
CA ASP A 84 -11.09 -8.51 16.18
C ASP A 84 -12.25 -7.85 16.97
N ASN A 85 -12.04 -6.66 17.54
CA ASN A 85 -13.04 -5.90 18.28
C ASN A 85 -13.75 -4.83 17.42
N ILE A 86 -13.36 -4.67 16.16
CA ILE A 86 -13.95 -3.68 15.24
C ILE A 86 -14.88 -4.39 14.28
N GLU A 87 -16.12 -3.89 14.17
CA GLU A 87 -17.10 -4.47 13.27
C GLU A 87 -16.65 -4.37 11.81
N ARG A 88 -16.67 -5.51 11.13
CA ARG A 88 -16.53 -5.57 9.68
C ARG A 88 -17.89 -5.38 9.03
N LEU A 89 -18.14 -4.20 8.47
CA LEU A 89 -19.42 -3.82 7.83
C LEU A 89 -19.71 -4.68 6.59
N ALA A 90 -18.66 -4.99 5.83
CA ALA A 90 -18.72 -5.88 4.69
C ALA A 90 -17.32 -6.45 4.36
N ASN A 91 -17.26 -7.59 3.68
CA ASN A 91 -16.00 -8.11 3.12
C ASN A 91 -15.59 -7.34 1.86
N ASN A 92 -16.56 -6.86 1.09
CA ASN A 92 -16.42 -5.97 -0.06
C ASN A 92 -16.82 -4.54 0.35
N GLU A 93 -17.44 -3.82 -0.58
CA GLU A 93 -17.97 -2.49 -0.37
C GLU A 93 -19.17 -2.55 0.59
N PRO A 94 -19.22 -1.72 1.62
CA PRO A 94 -20.37 -1.63 2.52
C PRO A 94 -21.51 -0.84 1.86
N SER A 95 -22.74 -0.96 2.35
CA SER A 95 -23.78 -0.02 1.95
C SER A 95 -23.60 1.35 2.62
N PHE A 96 -24.08 2.40 1.96
CA PHE A 96 -24.06 3.75 2.51
C PHE A 96 -24.71 3.80 3.91
N GLU A 97 -25.88 3.13 4.07
CA GLU A 97 -26.64 3.06 5.33
C GLU A 97 -25.81 2.39 6.44
N SER A 98 -25.07 1.32 6.13
CA SER A 98 -24.23 0.64 7.12
C SER A 98 -23.10 1.53 7.62
N VAL A 99 -22.56 2.38 6.75
CA VAL A 99 -21.53 3.36 7.10
C VAL A 99 -22.09 4.46 7.97
N ILE A 100 -23.20 5.14 7.55
CA ILE A 100 -23.78 6.25 8.30
C ILE A 100 -24.41 5.80 9.64
N ALA A 101 -24.87 4.55 9.74
CA ALA A 101 -25.35 3.99 11.00
C ALA A 101 -24.28 3.98 12.10
N LYS A 102 -22.99 3.97 11.75
CA LYS A 102 -21.88 4.12 12.69
C LYS A 102 -21.68 5.55 13.19
N ARG A 103 -22.39 6.53 12.63
CA ARG A 103 -22.26 7.97 12.94
C ARG A 103 -20.79 8.41 12.93
N PRO A 104 -20.06 8.15 11.84
CA PRO A 104 -18.67 8.57 11.77
C PRO A 104 -18.56 10.08 11.58
N GLN A 105 -17.45 10.66 12.02
CA GLN A 105 -17.04 12.02 11.71
C GLN A 105 -16.10 12.03 10.50
N LEU A 106 -15.46 10.88 10.24
CA LEU A 106 -14.54 10.65 9.13
C LEU A 106 -14.82 9.30 8.49
N VAL A 107 -14.88 9.29 7.16
CA VAL A 107 -14.71 8.07 6.33
C VAL A 107 -13.35 8.17 5.67
N ALA A 108 -12.46 7.24 5.97
CA ALA A 108 -11.17 7.13 5.30
C ALA A 108 -11.24 6.01 4.25
N ALA A 109 -11.11 6.37 2.97
CA ALA A 109 -11.21 5.46 1.83
C ALA A 109 -9.84 5.21 1.18
N GLU A 110 -9.60 3.96 0.81
CA GLU A 110 -8.39 3.57 0.08
C GLU A 110 -8.47 3.95 -1.40
N LEU A 111 -9.62 3.71 -2.02
CA LEU A 111 -9.85 3.79 -3.46
C LEU A 111 -10.91 4.85 -3.79
N GLU A 112 -10.66 5.63 -4.84
CA GLU A 112 -11.55 6.75 -5.20
C GLU A 112 -12.95 6.30 -5.60
N TRP A 113 -13.07 5.21 -6.35
CA TRP A 113 -14.37 4.72 -6.81
C TRP A 113 -15.36 4.40 -5.67
N VAL A 114 -14.87 4.26 -4.44
CA VAL A 114 -15.70 4.04 -3.24
C VAL A 114 -16.47 5.29 -2.88
N VAL A 115 -15.82 6.46 -2.90
CA VAL A 115 -16.38 7.75 -2.44
C VAL A 115 -16.31 8.86 -3.50
N GLY A 116 -15.74 8.58 -4.66
CA GLY A 116 -15.61 9.51 -5.78
C GLY A 116 -16.93 9.68 -6.56
N PRO A 117 -16.86 10.18 -7.81
CA PRO A 117 -18.04 10.40 -8.64
C PRO A 117 -18.87 9.14 -8.92
N GLN A 118 -18.23 7.95 -8.94
CA GLN A 118 -18.93 6.67 -9.09
C GLN A 118 -19.77 6.34 -7.87
N GLY A 119 -19.31 6.76 -6.68
CA GLY A 119 -20.02 6.65 -5.42
C GLY A 119 -20.55 5.26 -5.10
N VAL A 120 -19.74 4.19 -5.32
CA VAL A 120 -20.19 2.81 -5.12
C VAL A 120 -20.75 2.61 -3.71
N VAL A 121 -20.16 3.29 -2.72
CA VAL A 121 -20.70 3.35 -1.35
C VAL A 121 -21.52 4.62 -1.15
N GLY A 122 -21.00 5.77 -1.60
CA GLY A 122 -21.64 7.07 -1.56
C GLY A 122 -20.67 8.13 -2.04
N THR A 123 -21.17 9.22 -2.64
CA THR A 123 -20.28 10.30 -3.10
C THR A 123 -19.78 11.15 -1.93
N ARG A 124 -18.66 11.85 -2.13
CA ARG A 124 -18.12 12.79 -1.12
C ARG A 124 -19.15 13.85 -0.74
N GLU A 125 -19.94 14.34 -1.71
CA GLU A 125 -21.00 15.30 -1.50
C GLU A 125 -22.08 14.74 -0.56
N GLN A 126 -22.55 13.50 -0.78
CA GLN A 126 -23.55 12.85 0.07
C GLN A 126 -23.05 12.73 1.52
N PHE A 127 -21.78 12.36 1.74
CA PHE A 127 -21.19 12.30 3.07
C PHE A 127 -21.06 13.71 3.69
N HIS A 128 -20.60 14.71 2.91
CA HIS A 128 -20.42 16.07 3.41
C HIS A 128 -21.74 16.75 3.78
N GLU A 129 -22.85 16.48 3.08
CA GLU A 129 -24.19 16.94 3.45
C GLU A 129 -24.59 16.43 4.86
N LEU A 130 -24.13 15.23 5.23
CA LEU A 130 -24.30 14.67 6.57
C LEU A 130 -23.23 15.13 7.57
N LYS A 131 -22.34 16.07 7.20
CA LYS A 131 -21.19 16.55 7.98
C LYS A 131 -20.18 15.46 8.31
N ILE A 132 -20.05 14.47 7.44
CA ILE A 132 -19.06 13.41 7.51
C ILE A 132 -17.93 13.77 6.54
N ALA A 133 -16.72 14.00 7.04
CA ALA A 133 -15.55 14.21 6.20
C ALA A 133 -15.16 12.92 5.47
N THR A 134 -14.71 13.03 4.22
CA THR A 134 -14.21 11.88 3.45
C THR A 134 -12.76 12.10 3.09
N TYR A 135 -11.86 11.33 3.67
CA TYR A 135 -10.44 11.32 3.35
C TYR A 135 -10.14 10.19 2.39
N LEU A 136 -9.63 10.52 1.21
CA LEU A 136 -9.15 9.54 0.24
C LEU A 136 -7.62 9.45 0.33
N LEU A 137 -7.06 8.23 0.27
CA LEU A 137 -5.60 8.09 0.24
C LEU A 137 -5.02 8.79 -1.00
N PRO A 138 -4.11 9.77 -0.84
CA PRO A 138 -3.49 10.52 -1.95
C PRO A 138 -2.91 9.65 -3.07
N SER A 139 -2.46 8.44 -2.74
CA SER A 139 -1.97 7.46 -3.72
C SER A 139 -3.00 7.08 -4.78
N ASP A 140 -4.28 7.23 -4.50
CA ASP A 140 -5.35 6.86 -5.44
C ASP A 140 -5.97 8.05 -6.19
N CYS A 141 -5.48 9.25 -5.99
CA CYS A 141 -5.92 10.44 -6.74
C CYS A 141 -4.77 11.23 -7.37
N GLU A 142 -3.58 11.25 -6.76
CA GLU A 142 -2.46 12.02 -7.27
C GLU A 142 -1.80 11.32 -8.45
N GLY A 143 -1.74 12.01 -9.60
CA GLY A 143 -1.16 11.47 -10.83
C GLY A 143 -1.95 10.31 -11.44
N LYS A 144 -3.25 10.19 -11.14
CA LYS A 144 -4.13 9.11 -11.59
C LYS A 144 -5.46 9.67 -12.11
N ASP A 145 -5.96 9.14 -13.20
CA ASP A 145 -7.32 9.38 -13.71
C ASP A 145 -8.17 8.12 -13.50
N ASN A 146 -8.99 8.14 -12.48
CA ASN A 146 -9.87 7.03 -12.11
C ASN A 146 -11.14 6.91 -12.98
N ARG A 147 -11.28 7.75 -14.00
CA ARG A 147 -12.37 7.67 -15.00
C ARG A 147 -12.01 6.80 -16.19
N VAL A 148 -10.76 6.37 -16.31
CA VAL A 148 -10.22 5.62 -17.45
C VAL A 148 -9.62 4.30 -16.97
N GLY A 149 -9.97 3.19 -17.62
CA GLY A 149 -9.54 1.83 -17.23
C GLY A 149 -10.38 1.23 -16.09
N ALA A 150 -10.19 -0.04 -15.81
CA ALA A 150 -10.94 -0.77 -14.78
C ALA A 150 -10.55 -0.30 -13.35
N ASP A 151 -9.26 -0.04 -13.14
CA ASP A 151 -8.69 0.41 -11.86
C ASP A 151 -8.01 1.78 -11.99
N GLY A 152 -8.43 2.58 -12.98
CA GLY A 152 -7.85 3.87 -13.30
C GLY A 152 -6.58 3.77 -14.15
N THR A 153 -6.18 4.91 -14.70
CA THR A 153 -4.97 5.05 -15.53
C THR A 153 -4.02 6.03 -14.86
N ARG A 154 -2.79 5.63 -14.66
CA ARG A 154 -1.76 6.51 -14.10
C ARG A 154 -1.24 7.45 -15.17
N LEU A 155 -1.46 8.74 -14.95
CA LEU A 155 -0.89 9.81 -15.79
C LEU A 155 0.59 10.01 -15.45
N GLU A 156 0.95 9.89 -14.16
CA GLU A 156 2.31 9.98 -13.66
C GLU A 156 2.69 8.70 -12.89
N PRO A 157 3.98 8.31 -12.86
CA PRO A 157 4.42 7.19 -12.03
C PRO A 157 4.02 7.36 -10.57
N PHE A 158 3.66 6.27 -9.93
CA PHE A 158 3.39 6.24 -8.49
C PHE A 158 4.58 6.79 -7.71
N ARG A 159 4.30 7.64 -6.72
CA ARG A 159 5.30 8.22 -5.82
C ARG A 159 5.05 7.75 -4.39
N VAL A 160 6.06 7.16 -3.79
CA VAL A 160 5.98 6.70 -2.39
C VAL A 160 5.68 7.85 -1.41
N ASP A 161 5.98 9.09 -1.78
CA ASP A 161 5.64 10.27 -1.00
C ASP A 161 4.15 10.43 -0.73
N THR A 162 3.27 9.84 -1.55
CA THR A 162 1.83 9.82 -1.33
C THR A 162 1.45 9.00 -0.09
N ILE A 163 2.19 7.90 0.20
CA ILE A 163 2.02 7.14 1.45
C ILE A 163 2.46 8.01 2.64
N TYR A 164 3.64 8.62 2.57
CA TYR A 164 4.14 9.49 3.64
C TYR A 164 3.25 10.70 3.87
N LYS A 165 2.66 11.25 2.79
CA LYS A 165 1.67 12.34 2.85
C LYS A 165 0.40 11.88 3.57
N SER A 166 -0.12 10.69 3.25
CA SER A 166 -1.28 10.11 3.92
C SER A 166 -1.05 9.99 5.43
N ILE A 167 0.10 9.46 5.83
CA ILE A 167 0.50 9.31 7.23
C ILE A 167 0.57 10.67 7.93
N ARG A 168 1.20 11.68 7.30
CA ARG A 168 1.28 13.04 7.88
C ARG A 168 -0.07 13.68 8.04
N GLN A 169 -0.91 13.66 6.99
CA GLN A 169 -2.24 14.27 7.01
C GLN A 169 -3.15 13.60 8.03
N LEU A 170 -3.18 12.26 8.07
CA LEU A 170 -3.97 11.53 9.06
C LEU A 170 -3.44 11.76 10.48
N ALA A 171 -2.12 11.82 10.67
CA ALA A 171 -1.53 12.13 11.98
C ALA A 171 -1.92 13.54 12.45
N GLU A 172 -1.99 14.51 11.54
CA GLU A 172 -2.44 15.88 11.84
C GLU A 172 -3.95 15.93 12.15
N ILE A 173 -4.77 15.21 11.38
CA ILE A 173 -6.23 15.09 11.60
C ILE A 173 -6.53 14.50 12.99
N PHE A 174 -5.76 13.54 13.46
CA PHE A 174 -5.96 12.84 14.73
C PHE A 174 -5.10 13.35 15.89
N ASP A 175 -4.30 14.41 15.68
CA ASP A 175 -3.40 15.00 16.68
C ASP A 175 -2.35 14.00 17.24
N VAL A 176 -1.73 13.24 16.33
CA VAL A 176 -0.69 12.22 16.64
C VAL A 176 0.57 12.39 15.78
N GLN A 177 1.01 13.63 15.56
CA GLN A 177 2.08 13.98 14.62
C GLN A 177 3.41 13.32 14.96
N ASP A 178 3.75 13.18 16.25
CA ASP A 178 4.98 12.49 16.70
C ASP A 178 4.97 11.03 16.22
N ARG A 179 3.83 10.34 16.37
CA ARG A 179 3.68 8.96 15.86
C ARG A 179 3.73 8.91 14.33
N GLY A 180 3.12 9.88 13.67
CA GLY A 180 3.17 10.01 12.21
C GLY A 180 4.59 10.20 11.69
N GLN A 181 5.38 11.06 12.34
CA GLN A 181 6.79 11.26 12.00
C GLN A 181 7.61 9.99 12.22
N GLN A 182 7.45 9.36 13.38
CA GLN A 182 8.14 8.11 13.72
C GLN A 182 7.82 7.01 12.69
N LEU A 183 6.54 6.82 12.33
CA LEU A 183 6.12 5.84 11.33
C LEU A 183 6.75 6.11 9.95
N ASN A 184 6.75 7.37 9.51
CA ASN A 184 7.39 7.74 8.25
C ASN A 184 8.89 7.44 8.26
N ASP A 185 9.59 7.69 9.34
CA ASP A 185 11.03 7.43 9.46
C ASP A 185 11.32 5.92 9.50
N GLU A 186 10.49 5.13 10.20
CA GLU A 186 10.53 3.66 10.18
C GLU A 186 10.39 3.12 8.74
N LEU A 187 9.40 3.60 7.97
CA LEU A 187 9.14 3.16 6.61
C LEU A 187 10.26 3.57 5.63
N LYS A 188 10.80 4.78 5.76
CA LYS A 188 11.97 5.24 4.98
C LYS A 188 13.20 4.39 5.25
N ALA A 189 13.45 4.02 6.52
CA ALA A 189 14.56 3.16 6.89
C ALA A 189 14.41 1.76 6.28
N ARG A 190 13.19 1.19 6.25
CA ARG A 190 12.90 -0.11 5.60
C ARG A 190 13.15 -0.05 4.10
N LEU A 191 12.72 1.02 3.43
CA LEU A 191 12.98 1.23 2.00
C LEU A 191 14.48 1.29 1.72
N ALA A 192 15.23 2.10 2.48
CA ALA A 192 16.69 2.23 2.32
C ALA A 192 17.40 0.88 2.52
N LYS A 193 16.98 0.09 3.50
CA LYS A 193 17.50 -1.26 3.76
C LYS A 193 17.24 -2.18 2.56
N SER A 194 16.03 -2.17 1.98
CA SER A 194 15.70 -2.98 0.80
C SER A 194 16.59 -2.65 -0.39
N VAL A 195 16.83 -1.37 -0.67
CA VAL A 195 17.76 -0.93 -1.72
C VAL A 195 19.18 -1.42 -1.44
N ALA A 196 19.65 -1.27 -0.20
CA ALA A 196 21.01 -1.70 0.19
C ALA A 196 21.21 -3.23 0.01
N THR A 197 20.17 -4.04 0.26
CA THR A 197 20.23 -5.50 0.13
C THR A 197 20.60 -5.93 -1.30
N VAL A 198 20.10 -5.25 -2.33
CA VAL A 198 20.33 -5.63 -3.75
C VAL A 198 21.40 -4.78 -4.44
N HIS A 199 21.97 -3.79 -3.76
CA HIS A 199 22.86 -2.79 -4.36
C HIS A 199 24.04 -3.39 -5.15
N SER A 200 24.60 -4.49 -4.70
CA SER A 200 25.76 -5.15 -5.32
C SER A 200 25.41 -6.12 -6.45
N LYS A 201 24.12 -6.41 -6.71
CA LYS A 201 23.70 -7.49 -7.63
C LYS A 201 23.86 -7.16 -9.11
N GLY A 202 23.86 -5.89 -9.51
CA GLY A 202 24.01 -5.52 -10.92
C GLY A 202 22.83 -5.96 -11.80
N LEU A 203 21.60 -5.68 -11.39
CA LEU A 203 20.35 -6.23 -11.94
C LEU A 203 19.89 -5.62 -13.29
N LYS A 204 20.75 -4.97 -14.05
CA LYS A 204 20.40 -4.25 -15.30
C LYS A 204 19.71 -5.11 -16.36
N GLN A 205 20.01 -6.40 -16.41
CA GLN A 205 19.42 -7.36 -17.35
C GLN A 205 18.20 -8.10 -16.76
N ALA A 206 17.96 -7.98 -15.46
CA ALA A 206 16.86 -8.68 -14.81
C ALA A 206 15.52 -7.99 -15.07
N SER A 207 14.52 -8.81 -15.36
CA SER A 207 13.16 -8.35 -15.60
C SER A 207 12.15 -9.12 -14.76
N ALA A 208 11.01 -8.51 -14.49
CA ALA A 208 9.96 -9.11 -13.67
C ALA A 208 8.59 -8.94 -14.30
N LEU A 209 7.70 -9.88 -13.99
CA LEU A 209 6.26 -9.77 -14.12
C LEU A 209 5.64 -9.82 -12.72
N VAL A 210 4.64 -8.98 -12.46
CA VAL A 210 3.83 -9.06 -11.24
C VAL A 210 2.42 -9.49 -11.62
N TRP A 211 2.01 -10.69 -11.22
CA TRP A 211 0.68 -11.25 -11.47
C TRP A 211 -0.21 -11.10 -10.24
N PHE A 212 -1.24 -10.25 -10.36
CA PHE A 212 -2.17 -9.99 -9.26
C PHE A 212 -3.25 -11.08 -9.16
N SER A 213 -4.08 -11.21 -10.19
CA SER A 213 -5.18 -12.19 -10.23
C SER A 213 -5.56 -12.51 -11.69
N SER A 214 -6.57 -13.34 -11.88
CA SER A 214 -7.25 -13.60 -13.17
C SER A 214 -8.69 -14.02 -12.90
N ALA A 215 -9.62 -13.68 -13.78
CA ALA A 215 -11.01 -14.10 -13.66
C ALA A 215 -11.14 -15.63 -13.69
N GLU A 216 -10.39 -16.28 -14.60
CA GLU A 216 -10.19 -17.72 -14.69
C GLU A 216 -8.69 -18.00 -14.82
N MET A 217 -8.24 -19.21 -14.46
CA MET A 217 -6.82 -19.52 -14.44
C MET A 217 -6.14 -19.42 -15.81
N ALA A 218 -6.84 -19.84 -16.88
CA ALA A 218 -6.33 -19.82 -18.25
C ALA A 218 -6.63 -18.51 -19.00
N SER A 219 -7.38 -17.58 -18.41
CA SER A 219 -7.65 -16.28 -19.03
C SER A 219 -6.45 -15.35 -18.90
N ASP A 220 -6.47 -14.25 -19.65
CA ASP A 220 -5.45 -13.22 -19.56
C ASP A 220 -5.33 -12.72 -18.12
N PRO A 221 -4.14 -12.79 -17.52
CA PRO A 221 -3.93 -12.37 -16.14
C PRO A 221 -3.98 -10.85 -15.99
N TYR A 222 -4.50 -10.38 -14.85
CA TYR A 222 -4.33 -9.01 -14.41
C TYR A 222 -2.91 -8.86 -13.84
N VAL A 223 -2.09 -8.12 -14.56
CA VAL A 223 -0.67 -7.92 -14.24
C VAL A 223 -0.37 -6.45 -13.99
N ALA A 224 0.68 -6.16 -13.25
CA ALA A 224 1.02 -4.79 -12.93
C ALA A 224 1.46 -4.00 -14.18
N GLY A 225 0.83 -2.84 -14.39
CA GLY A 225 1.26 -1.85 -15.36
C GLY A 225 2.58 -1.15 -14.94
N HIS A 226 3.10 -0.29 -15.81
CA HIS A 226 4.46 0.26 -15.63
C HIS A 226 4.51 1.58 -14.84
N LYS A 227 3.40 2.05 -14.27
CA LYS A 227 3.37 3.28 -13.45
C LYS A 227 2.86 3.07 -12.02
N GLY A 228 2.32 1.88 -11.71
CA GLY A 228 1.73 1.57 -10.41
C GLY A 228 2.74 1.31 -9.29
N VAL A 229 2.23 0.91 -8.13
CA VAL A 229 3.05 0.55 -6.95
C VAL A 229 4.04 -0.57 -7.25
N PRO A 230 3.67 -1.68 -7.94
CA PRO A 230 4.63 -2.71 -8.26
C PRO A 230 5.78 -2.22 -9.15
N GLU A 231 5.50 -1.33 -10.10
CA GLU A 231 6.55 -0.72 -10.91
C GLU A 231 7.54 0.07 -10.05
N PHE A 232 7.04 0.88 -9.12
CA PHE A 232 7.89 1.56 -8.14
C PHE A 232 8.76 0.56 -7.37
N MET A 233 8.20 -0.57 -6.93
CA MET A 233 8.95 -1.61 -6.21
C MET A 233 10.05 -2.20 -7.08
N LEU A 234 9.73 -2.55 -8.32
CA LEU A 234 10.69 -3.13 -9.28
C LEU A 234 11.83 -2.14 -9.61
N GLN A 235 11.48 -0.90 -9.96
CA GLN A 235 12.47 0.14 -10.27
C GLN A 235 13.37 0.46 -9.07
N THR A 236 12.79 0.54 -7.87
CA THR A 236 13.54 0.77 -6.63
C THR A 236 14.63 -0.28 -6.40
N LEU A 237 14.37 -1.53 -6.81
CA LEU A 237 15.30 -2.64 -6.69
C LEU A 237 16.13 -2.88 -7.96
N GLY A 238 15.95 -2.10 -9.03
CA GLY A 238 16.71 -2.20 -10.26
C GLY A 238 16.23 -3.28 -11.23
N LEU A 239 14.98 -3.74 -11.11
CA LEU A 239 14.34 -4.68 -12.02
C LEU A 239 13.51 -3.94 -13.07
N ARG A 240 13.46 -4.46 -14.29
CA ARG A 240 12.61 -3.94 -15.37
C ARG A 240 11.27 -4.69 -15.40
N ASN A 241 10.16 -3.97 -15.39
CA ASN A 241 8.85 -4.56 -15.66
C ASN A 241 8.74 -4.96 -17.15
N VAL A 242 8.23 -6.16 -17.43
CA VAL A 242 7.99 -6.61 -18.82
C VAL A 242 6.70 -6.05 -19.42
N VAL A 243 5.80 -5.51 -18.60
CA VAL A 243 4.51 -4.95 -19.02
C VAL A 243 4.63 -3.44 -19.21
N GLN A 244 4.23 -2.95 -20.39
CA GLN A 244 4.26 -1.53 -20.74
C GLN A 244 2.82 -1.03 -20.93
N SER A 245 2.13 -0.75 -19.82
CA SER A 245 0.77 -0.19 -19.78
C SER A 245 0.65 0.85 -18.69
N ASP A 246 -0.09 1.93 -18.95
CA ASP A 246 -0.39 2.98 -17.97
C ASP A 246 -1.53 2.58 -17.00
N GLU A 247 -2.31 1.54 -17.35
CA GLU A 247 -3.31 0.99 -16.44
C GLU A 247 -2.65 0.39 -15.20
N GLU A 248 -3.37 0.40 -14.08
CA GLU A 248 -2.86 -0.20 -12.83
C GLU A 248 -2.69 -1.72 -12.98
N TRP A 249 -3.72 -2.39 -13.52
CA TRP A 249 -3.80 -3.83 -13.64
C TRP A 249 -4.34 -4.26 -15.00
N PRO A 250 -3.60 -4.02 -16.10
CA PRO A 250 -4.02 -4.45 -17.43
C PRO A 250 -4.10 -5.97 -17.51
N ALA A 251 -5.03 -6.47 -18.34
CA ALA A 251 -5.05 -7.87 -18.75
C ALA A 251 -4.07 -8.09 -19.91
N VAL A 252 -3.14 -9.05 -19.78
CA VAL A 252 -2.09 -9.32 -20.79
C VAL A 252 -1.98 -10.82 -21.04
N GLY A 253 -2.13 -11.25 -22.31
CA GLY A 253 -2.11 -12.65 -22.68
C GLY A 253 -0.81 -13.38 -22.36
N TRP A 254 -0.93 -14.66 -21.95
CA TRP A 254 0.21 -15.50 -21.55
C TRP A 254 1.25 -15.69 -22.64
N GLU A 255 0.86 -15.69 -23.92
CA GLU A 255 1.82 -15.76 -25.04
C GLU A 255 2.69 -14.51 -25.10
N THR A 256 2.12 -13.34 -24.84
CA THR A 256 2.87 -12.07 -24.77
C THR A 256 3.84 -12.08 -23.60
N ILE A 257 3.40 -12.54 -22.44
CA ILE A 257 4.21 -12.67 -21.24
C ILE A 257 5.36 -13.68 -21.47
N ALA A 258 5.05 -14.84 -22.03
CA ALA A 258 6.06 -15.87 -22.32
C ALA A 258 7.09 -15.39 -23.35
N LYS A 259 6.67 -14.64 -24.37
CA LYS A 259 7.58 -14.02 -25.35
C LYS A 259 8.51 -12.99 -24.68
N ALA A 260 8.00 -12.22 -23.72
CA ALA A 260 8.82 -11.28 -22.93
C ALA A 260 9.79 -12.00 -21.97
N ASN A 261 9.49 -13.24 -21.62
CA ASN A 261 10.30 -14.16 -20.82
C ASN A 261 10.88 -13.51 -19.56
N PRO A 262 10.04 -13.12 -18.57
CA PRO A 262 10.51 -12.46 -17.37
C PRO A 262 11.53 -13.32 -16.60
N THR A 263 12.55 -12.67 -16.05
CA THR A 263 13.59 -13.32 -15.23
C THR A 263 13.05 -13.78 -13.89
N VAL A 264 12.09 -13.01 -13.33
CA VAL A 264 11.45 -13.24 -12.04
C VAL A 264 9.92 -13.09 -12.21
N LEU A 265 9.16 -13.94 -11.53
CA LEU A 265 7.73 -13.81 -11.36
C LEU A 265 7.41 -13.42 -9.92
N VAL A 266 6.60 -12.38 -9.76
CA VAL A 266 6.00 -12.03 -8.48
C VAL A 266 4.52 -12.36 -8.57
N ILE A 267 4.00 -13.18 -7.66
CA ILE A 267 2.58 -13.55 -7.63
C ILE A 267 1.93 -13.08 -6.35
N ALA A 268 0.80 -12.40 -6.48
CA ALA A 268 0.01 -11.97 -5.34
C ALA A 268 -0.66 -13.15 -4.64
N ARG A 269 -0.66 -13.14 -3.31
CA ARG A 269 -1.45 -14.04 -2.46
C ARG A 269 -2.59 -13.28 -1.84
N MET A 270 -3.80 -13.81 -1.96
CA MET A 270 -4.98 -13.31 -1.26
C MET A 270 -5.54 -14.39 -0.34
N ASP A 271 -5.84 -14.02 0.90
CA ASP A 271 -6.49 -14.94 1.84
C ASP A 271 -7.98 -15.06 1.53
N ARG A 272 -8.61 -13.97 1.09
CA ARG A 272 -9.97 -13.95 0.57
C ARG A 272 -9.94 -14.16 -0.94
N ARG A 273 -10.53 -15.26 -1.38
CA ARG A 273 -10.48 -15.71 -2.78
C ARG A 273 -11.80 -15.40 -3.48
N ARG A 274 -11.80 -14.45 -4.41
CA ARG A 274 -12.93 -14.13 -5.30
C ARG A 274 -12.84 -14.92 -6.61
N TYR A 275 -11.60 -15.15 -7.06
CA TYR A 275 -11.27 -15.86 -8.28
C TYR A 275 -10.33 -17.02 -7.98
N PRO A 276 -10.27 -18.06 -8.84
CA PRO A 276 -9.30 -19.14 -8.70
C PRO A 276 -7.85 -18.64 -8.59
N ALA A 277 -7.52 -17.61 -9.38
CA ALA A 277 -6.18 -17.01 -9.39
C ALA A 277 -5.88 -16.08 -8.20
N ASP A 278 -6.76 -15.92 -7.23
CA ASP A 278 -6.42 -15.31 -5.94
C ASP A 278 -5.64 -16.28 -5.06
N ASP A 279 -5.74 -17.59 -5.35
CA ASP A 279 -4.99 -18.64 -4.69
C ASP A 279 -3.60 -18.80 -5.32
N HIS A 280 -2.57 -18.45 -4.58
CA HIS A 280 -1.18 -18.58 -5.05
C HIS A 280 -0.77 -20.03 -5.35
N GLU A 281 -1.33 -21.03 -4.67
CA GLU A 281 -1.05 -22.45 -4.96
C GLU A 281 -1.59 -22.85 -6.34
N GLN A 282 -2.78 -22.37 -6.70
CA GLN A 282 -3.34 -22.59 -8.04
C GLN A 282 -2.51 -21.87 -9.11
N LYS A 283 -2.03 -20.65 -8.83
CA LYS A 283 -1.09 -19.95 -9.73
C LYS A 283 0.19 -20.75 -9.94
N LEU A 284 0.79 -21.30 -8.87
CA LEU A 284 2.00 -22.12 -8.96
C LEU A 284 1.74 -23.40 -9.77
N ALA A 285 0.61 -24.08 -9.53
CA ALA A 285 0.24 -25.27 -10.28
C ALA A 285 0.07 -24.96 -11.78
N PHE A 286 -0.63 -23.89 -12.12
CA PHE A 286 -0.80 -23.42 -13.48
C PHE A 286 0.53 -23.10 -14.15
N LEU A 287 1.39 -22.28 -13.55
CA LEU A 287 2.68 -21.88 -14.10
C LEU A 287 3.56 -23.09 -14.43
N ARG A 288 3.49 -24.16 -13.63
CA ARG A 288 4.31 -25.38 -13.81
C ARG A 288 3.72 -26.38 -14.79
N SER A 289 2.42 -26.38 -15.03
CA SER A 289 1.74 -27.38 -15.89
C SER A 289 1.40 -26.86 -17.28
N ASP A 290 1.09 -25.57 -17.43
CA ASP A 290 0.68 -24.99 -18.70
C ASP A 290 1.81 -25.02 -19.74
N PRO A 291 1.57 -25.43 -20.99
CA PRO A 291 2.62 -25.59 -22.02
C PRO A 291 3.36 -24.30 -22.37
N VAL A 292 2.77 -23.14 -22.20
CA VAL A 292 3.36 -21.83 -22.48
C VAL A 292 4.18 -21.38 -21.30
N THR A 293 3.56 -21.29 -20.13
CA THR A 293 4.18 -20.66 -18.93
C THR A 293 5.30 -21.47 -18.32
N ARG A 294 5.23 -22.84 -18.34
CA ARG A 294 6.29 -23.72 -17.82
C ARG A 294 7.65 -23.54 -18.49
N ASN A 295 7.65 -22.92 -19.70
CA ASN A 295 8.87 -22.70 -20.47
C ASN A 295 9.55 -21.35 -20.17
N MET A 296 8.92 -20.46 -19.43
CA MET A 296 9.52 -19.20 -19.01
C MET A 296 10.72 -19.44 -18.06
N ASP A 297 11.75 -18.62 -18.18
CA ASP A 297 12.99 -18.76 -17.38
C ASP A 297 12.70 -18.64 -15.89
N ALA A 298 11.82 -17.75 -15.48
CA ALA A 298 11.42 -17.62 -14.09
C ALA A 298 10.82 -18.91 -13.52
N VAL A 299 10.03 -19.64 -14.31
CA VAL A 299 9.40 -20.91 -13.88
C VAL A 299 10.43 -22.05 -13.87
N LYS A 300 11.25 -22.19 -14.94
CA LYS A 300 12.29 -23.22 -15.04
C LYS A 300 13.32 -23.14 -13.90
N HIS A 301 13.67 -21.91 -13.49
CA HIS A 301 14.65 -21.68 -12.43
C HIS A 301 14.02 -21.46 -11.06
N ASN A 302 12.70 -21.67 -10.93
CA ASN A 302 11.92 -21.45 -9.70
C ASN A 302 12.16 -20.06 -9.08
N ARG A 303 12.28 -19.03 -9.92
CA ARG A 303 12.41 -17.62 -9.50
C ARG A 303 11.02 -16.98 -9.39
N ILE A 304 10.19 -17.53 -8.49
CA ILE A 304 8.82 -17.13 -8.24
C ILE A 304 8.74 -16.63 -6.79
N ILE A 305 8.29 -15.39 -6.62
CA ILE A 305 8.18 -14.72 -5.33
C ILE A 305 6.69 -14.54 -5.01
N ILE A 306 6.27 -14.97 -3.83
CA ILE A 306 4.89 -14.82 -3.37
C ILE A 306 4.85 -13.62 -2.45
N LEU A 307 4.05 -12.60 -2.80
CA LEU A 307 3.82 -11.43 -1.96
C LEU A 307 2.36 -11.35 -1.53
N ASP A 308 2.13 -10.76 -0.37
CA ASP A 308 0.81 -10.32 0.06
C ASP A 308 0.25 -9.31 -0.95
N ALA A 309 -1.01 -9.48 -1.40
CA ALA A 309 -1.63 -8.58 -2.38
C ALA A 309 -1.65 -7.13 -1.91
N MET A 310 -1.82 -6.90 -0.60
CA MET A 310 -1.82 -5.56 -0.03
C MET A 310 -0.42 -4.92 0.03
N ALA A 311 0.65 -5.72 -0.12
CA ALA A 311 1.99 -5.18 -0.30
C ALA A 311 2.22 -4.61 -1.70
N LEU A 312 1.39 -5.01 -2.67
CA LEU A 312 1.39 -4.51 -4.06
C LEU A 312 0.47 -3.30 -4.25
N GLN A 313 -0.17 -2.83 -3.19
CA GLN A 313 -0.99 -1.62 -3.14
C GLN A 313 -0.27 -0.53 -2.31
N ALA A 314 -0.69 0.74 -2.46
CA ALA A 314 -0.12 1.86 -1.71
C ALA A 314 -0.50 1.80 -0.22
N SER A 315 0.25 1.08 0.56
CA SER A 315 -0.04 0.77 1.96
C SER A 315 1.24 0.74 2.82
N VAL A 316 1.07 0.62 4.12
CA VAL A 316 2.21 0.36 5.02
C VAL A 316 2.90 -0.98 4.74
N ARG A 317 2.17 -1.93 4.10
CA ARG A 317 2.71 -3.24 3.70
C ARG A 317 3.64 -3.17 2.49
N THR A 318 3.58 -2.12 1.69
CA THR A 318 4.48 -1.94 0.52
C THR A 318 5.95 -2.07 0.92
N PHE A 319 6.31 -1.57 2.08
CA PHE A 319 7.70 -1.62 2.57
C PHE A 319 8.11 -3.03 3.03
N GLU A 320 7.18 -3.81 3.59
CA GLU A 320 7.41 -5.23 3.87
C GLU A 320 7.55 -6.03 2.58
N GLY A 321 6.71 -5.77 1.59
CA GLY A 321 6.81 -6.38 0.26
C GLY A 321 8.15 -6.05 -0.41
N LEU A 322 8.65 -4.83 -0.30
CA LEU A 322 9.98 -4.45 -0.78
C LEU A 322 11.11 -5.23 -0.09
N GLU A 323 11.04 -5.41 1.24
CA GLU A 323 12.03 -6.20 1.99
C GLU A 323 12.02 -7.67 1.57
N GLN A 324 10.82 -8.26 1.41
CA GLN A 324 10.67 -9.65 0.95
C GLN A 324 11.18 -9.82 -0.47
N LEU A 325 10.83 -8.91 -1.37
CA LEU A 325 11.27 -8.91 -2.77
C LEU A 325 12.79 -8.76 -2.85
N ALA A 326 13.38 -7.80 -2.13
CA ALA A 326 14.84 -7.59 -2.10
C ALA A 326 15.59 -8.82 -1.57
N THR A 327 15.08 -9.43 -0.49
CA THR A 327 15.68 -10.65 0.10
C THR A 327 15.64 -11.82 -0.88
N ALA A 328 14.52 -12.02 -1.57
CA ALA A 328 14.40 -13.10 -2.56
C ALA A 328 15.34 -12.88 -3.76
N ILE A 329 15.41 -11.63 -4.27
CA ILE A 329 16.32 -11.25 -5.37
C ILE A 329 17.77 -11.45 -4.96
N ASP A 330 18.14 -11.09 -3.73
CA ASP A 330 19.50 -11.30 -3.23
C ASP A 330 19.89 -12.79 -3.22
N GLY A 331 18.95 -13.68 -2.93
CA GLY A 331 19.15 -15.13 -2.96
C GLY A 331 19.23 -15.75 -4.36
N TYR A 332 18.81 -15.04 -5.42
CA TYR A 332 18.81 -15.60 -6.77
C TYR A 332 20.11 -15.34 -7.52
N ASP A 333 20.49 -16.31 -8.35
CA ASP A 333 21.49 -16.12 -9.42
C ASP A 333 20.76 -15.54 -10.65
N LEU A 334 20.90 -14.23 -10.83
CA LEU A 334 20.25 -13.48 -11.90
C LEU A 334 21.24 -13.04 -12.98
N PRO A 335 20.81 -12.93 -14.25
CA PRO A 335 21.64 -12.38 -15.32
C PRO A 335 22.08 -10.97 -14.98
N LYS A 336 23.37 -10.68 -15.18
CA LYS A 336 24.04 -9.41 -14.89
C LYS A 336 23.93 -8.44 -16.04
#